data_d315c2b7b31aba4170edd4782d8287ed
#
_entry.id   d315c2b7b31aba4170edd4782d8287ed
#
_cell.length_a   1.000
_cell.length_b   1.000
_cell.length_c   1.000
_cell.angle_alpha   90.00
_cell.angle_beta   90.00
_cell.angle_gamma   90.00
#
_symmetry.space_group_name_H-M   'P 1'
#
loop_
_entity.id
_entity.type
_entity.pdbx_description
1 polymer ?
#
loop_
_entity_poly.entity_id
_entity_poly.type
_entity_poly.pdbx_seq_one_letter_code
_entity_poly.pdbx_strand_id
1 'polypeptide(L)'
;MKRILTIDGNYFAQRSLGTLNMGDRINNLETKLEKESFLNELNSAIINLYSAFAPYIDNIIFCTDNYSWRKEIEPHKPYWITDDRPIKYKENRKAKKESSPINYDNFYELYRDFIETIKTKMIVFDIKGLEGDDLLMLISNKLNDNKEIELITFCTDGDLMQIVKNNSMLMRNIRSKDAPNGEFVISQNKYREIYEQDAKSSLLGSSINTTFYRNLFSMSLFGNQKVERNINKGIEIATPFKVALLKSICGDKKDNLFSVLGWKSTTGNLEYKITEKHIEKALDRHRYKLTEQICQQILVDKELLTNLIITLKDVCGQPNIPLKEIGTHLKHNLTMNVLNRGNIPLKYLEEFDTVYSNFEKEIFESKFDISVFKGMNVNRKDSATNLLQQSIPDITNILNLD
;
A
#
# COMPACT_ATOMS: atom_id res chain seq x y z
N MET A 1 14.22 -18.73 -6.70
CA MET A 1 13.07 -17.92 -6.22
C MET A 1 13.05 -16.65 -7.06
N LYS A 2 11.97 -16.41 -7.79
CA LYS A 2 11.78 -15.22 -8.61
C LYS A 2 11.23 -14.08 -7.77
N ARG A 3 11.75 -12.86 -7.93
CA ARG A 3 11.34 -11.68 -7.17
C ARG A 3 10.69 -10.65 -8.08
N ILE A 4 9.51 -10.21 -7.70
CA ILE A 4 8.70 -9.29 -8.49
C ILE A 4 8.43 -8.03 -7.65
N LEU A 5 8.79 -6.88 -8.21
CA LEU A 5 8.44 -5.58 -7.65
C LEU A 5 7.06 -5.18 -8.18
N THR A 6 6.11 -4.97 -7.29
CA THR A 6 4.82 -4.38 -7.63
C THR A 6 4.76 -2.92 -7.14
N ILE A 7 4.24 -2.03 -7.98
CA ILE A 7 4.22 -0.59 -7.70
C ILE A 7 2.78 -0.11 -7.63
N ASP A 8 2.44 0.59 -6.53
CA ASP A 8 1.25 1.43 -6.48
C ASP A 8 1.49 2.68 -7.33
N GLY A 9 0.83 2.73 -8.49
CA GLY A 9 1.04 3.77 -9.48
C GLY A 9 0.55 5.14 -9.05
N ASN A 10 -0.56 5.20 -8.31
CA ASN A 10 -1.07 6.47 -7.82
C ASN A 10 -0.13 7.06 -6.75
N TYR A 11 0.31 6.24 -5.81
CA TYR A 11 1.34 6.66 -4.86
C TYR A 11 2.62 7.11 -5.57
N PHE A 12 3.08 6.35 -6.57
CA PHE A 12 4.26 6.69 -7.36
C PHE A 12 4.15 8.07 -8.02
N ALA A 13 3.01 8.37 -8.67
CA ALA A 13 2.78 9.65 -9.32
C ALA A 13 2.67 10.82 -8.32
N GLN A 14 1.96 10.63 -7.21
CA GLN A 14 1.85 11.64 -6.15
C GLN A 14 3.20 11.94 -5.48
N ARG A 15 4.04 10.93 -5.31
CA ARG A 15 5.39 11.09 -4.78
C ARG A 15 6.27 11.91 -5.74
N SER A 16 6.18 11.64 -7.04
CA SER A 16 6.92 12.38 -8.06
C SER A 16 6.51 13.86 -8.09
N LEU A 17 5.20 14.13 -8.02
CA LEU A 17 4.68 15.49 -7.88
C LEU A 17 5.20 16.18 -6.61
N GLY A 18 5.18 15.47 -5.47
CA GLY A 18 5.68 15.98 -4.20
C GLY A 18 7.19 16.32 -4.24
N THR A 19 7.99 15.54 -4.96
CA THR A 19 9.42 15.81 -5.15
C THR A 19 9.65 17.12 -5.90
N LEU A 20 8.86 17.41 -6.92
CA LEU A 20 8.97 18.65 -7.69
C LEU A 20 8.46 19.87 -6.90
N ASN A 21 7.38 19.74 -6.13
CA ASN A 21 6.88 20.79 -5.27
C ASN A 21 7.89 21.19 -4.18
N MET A 22 8.55 20.22 -3.55
CA MET A 22 9.57 20.50 -2.54
C MET A 22 10.80 21.21 -3.12
N GLY A 23 11.02 21.12 -4.43
CA GLY A 23 12.10 21.80 -5.15
C GLY A 23 11.68 23.11 -5.83
N ASP A 24 10.48 23.64 -5.55
CA ASP A 24 9.90 24.83 -6.19
C ASP A 24 9.88 24.78 -7.73
N ARG A 25 9.82 23.57 -8.30
CA ARG A 25 9.85 23.35 -9.75
C ARG A 25 8.48 23.36 -10.40
N ILE A 26 7.44 23.19 -9.59
CA ILE A 26 6.03 23.19 -10.01
C ILE A 26 5.22 23.97 -8.99
N ASN A 27 4.39 24.91 -9.49
CA ASN A 27 3.45 25.66 -8.68
C ASN A 27 2.02 25.12 -8.81
N ASN A 28 1.51 25.00 -10.05
CA ASN A 28 0.12 24.65 -10.32
C ASN A 28 -0.05 23.62 -11.44
N LEU A 29 1.01 23.25 -12.13
CA LEU A 29 1.02 22.29 -13.26
C LEU A 29 0.24 22.79 -14.49
N GLU A 30 0.23 24.10 -14.73
CA GLU A 30 -0.49 24.70 -15.87
C GLU A 30 0.42 25.04 -17.05
N THR A 31 1.64 25.47 -16.76
CA THR A 31 2.58 25.86 -17.82
C THR A 31 3.14 24.65 -18.55
N LYS A 32 3.50 24.83 -19.83
CA LYS A 32 4.14 23.78 -20.63
C LYS A 32 5.42 23.26 -19.96
N LEU A 33 6.22 24.13 -19.37
CA LEU A 33 7.46 23.77 -18.71
C LEU A 33 7.20 22.88 -17.47
N GLU A 34 6.17 23.20 -16.66
CA GLU A 34 5.80 22.40 -15.50
C GLU A 34 5.27 21.01 -15.91
N LYS A 35 4.46 20.94 -16.98
CA LYS A 35 3.95 19.68 -17.54
C LYS A 35 5.09 18.79 -18.04
N GLU A 36 6.03 19.37 -18.80
CA GLU A 36 7.23 18.66 -19.26
C GLU A 36 8.11 18.22 -18.09
N SER A 37 8.26 19.05 -17.06
CA SER A 37 9.03 18.72 -15.85
C SER A 37 8.41 17.55 -15.09
N PHE A 38 7.09 17.50 -15.00
CA PHE A 38 6.39 16.40 -14.31
C PHE A 38 6.52 15.07 -15.08
N LEU A 39 6.34 15.06 -16.41
CA LEU A 39 6.56 13.87 -17.24
C LEU A 39 8.01 13.37 -17.15
N ASN A 40 8.97 14.28 -17.18
CA ASN A 40 10.39 13.94 -17.03
C ASN A 40 10.69 13.35 -15.64
N GLU A 41 10.05 13.85 -14.59
CA GLU A 41 10.19 13.31 -13.23
C GLU A 41 9.60 11.90 -13.14
N LEU A 42 8.40 11.64 -13.70
CA LEU A 42 7.80 10.31 -13.75
C LEU A 42 8.73 9.31 -14.47
N ASN A 43 9.27 9.71 -15.62
CA ASN A 43 10.20 8.89 -16.41
C ASN A 43 11.50 8.62 -15.62
N SER A 44 12.05 9.64 -15.00
CA SER A 44 13.28 9.53 -14.20
C SER A 44 13.03 8.66 -12.96
N ALA A 45 11.90 8.84 -12.28
CA ALA A 45 11.57 8.12 -11.07
C ALA A 45 11.42 6.61 -11.32
N ILE A 46 10.76 6.18 -12.42
CA ILE A 46 10.63 4.74 -12.73
C ILE A 46 11.96 4.11 -13.09
N ILE A 47 12.80 4.81 -13.86
CA ILE A 47 14.15 4.34 -14.22
C ILE A 47 15.03 4.22 -12.96
N ASN A 48 14.98 5.23 -12.09
CA ASN A 48 15.75 5.24 -10.85
C ASN A 48 15.28 4.14 -9.88
N LEU A 49 13.97 3.95 -9.74
CA LEU A 49 13.41 2.90 -8.91
C LEU A 49 13.86 1.53 -9.40
N TYR A 50 13.75 1.28 -10.71
CA TYR A 50 14.23 0.04 -11.28
C TYR A 50 15.73 -0.14 -11.07
N SER A 51 16.54 0.87 -11.41
CA SER A 51 18.00 0.78 -11.29
C SER A 51 18.44 0.45 -9.87
N ALA A 52 17.75 1.00 -8.87
CA ALA A 52 18.03 0.71 -7.47
C ALA A 52 17.69 -0.74 -7.08
N PHE A 53 16.65 -1.32 -7.69
CA PHE A 53 16.18 -2.66 -7.34
C PHE A 53 16.60 -3.76 -8.32
N ALA A 54 17.16 -3.42 -9.48
CA ALA A 54 17.59 -4.40 -10.49
C ALA A 54 18.44 -5.56 -9.94
N PRO A 55 19.33 -5.36 -8.95
CA PRO A 55 20.06 -6.47 -8.34
C PRO A 55 19.20 -7.42 -7.49
N TYR A 56 18.00 -7.00 -7.12
CA TYR A 56 17.14 -7.69 -6.16
C TYR A 56 15.86 -8.24 -6.77
N ILE A 57 15.48 -7.82 -7.99
CA ILE A 57 14.23 -8.19 -8.64
C ILE A 57 14.46 -8.79 -10.02
N ASP A 58 13.55 -9.66 -10.44
CA ASP A 58 13.56 -10.25 -11.78
C ASP A 58 12.53 -9.60 -12.69
N ASN A 59 11.44 -9.07 -12.15
CA ASN A 59 10.40 -8.42 -12.93
C ASN A 59 9.73 -7.28 -12.15
N ILE A 60 8.99 -6.44 -12.87
CA ILE A 60 8.29 -5.29 -12.32
C ILE A 60 6.87 -5.23 -12.88
N ILE A 61 5.90 -4.97 -12.01
CA ILE A 61 4.48 -4.83 -12.34
C ILE A 61 4.01 -3.49 -11.80
N PHE A 62 3.38 -2.70 -12.67
CA PHE A 62 2.81 -1.41 -12.31
C PHE A 62 1.28 -1.51 -12.22
N CYS A 63 0.72 -1.12 -11.08
CA CYS A 63 -0.72 -1.14 -10.84
C CYS A 63 -1.23 0.29 -10.73
N THR A 64 -2.13 0.69 -11.62
CA THR A 64 -2.67 2.05 -11.62
C THR A 64 -4.12 2.12 -11.19
N ASP A 65 -4.48 3.21 -10.52
CA ASP A 65 -5.88 3.47 -10.15
C ASP A 65 -6.72 3.78 -11.37
N ASN A 66 -7.89 3.15 -11.43
CA ASN A 66 -8.94 3.53 -12.35
C ASN A 66 -10.22 3.90 -11.57
N TYR A 67 -11.34 4.01 -12.26
CA TYR A 67 -12.62 4.24 -11.59
C TYR A 67 -12.91 3.11 -10.60
N SER A 68 -13.18 3.45 -9.34
CA SER A 68 -13.38 2.44 -8.27
C SER A 68 -14.80 1.87 -8.30
N TRP A 69 -14.92 0.54 -8.27
CA TRP A 69 -16.19 -0.18 -8.08
C TRP A 69 -16.90 0.22 -6.78
N ARG A 70 -16.15 0.67 -5.77
CA ARG A 70 -16.71 1.13 -4.48
C ARG A 70 -17.62 2.34 -4.64
N LYS A 71 -17.45 3.12 -5.71
CA LYS A 71 -18.33 4.26 -6.03
C LYS A 71 -19.67 3.82 -6.61
N GLU A 72 -19.79 2.56 -7.03
CA GLU A 72 -21.06 1.97 -7.51
C GLU A 72 -21.89 1.41 -6.35
N ILE A 73 -21.28 1.23 -5.17
CA ILE A 73 -22.00 0.80 -3.98
C ILE A 73 -22.90 1.94 -3.50
N GLU A 74 -24.13 1.57 -3.16
CA GLU A 74 -25.09 2.52 -2.62
C GLU A 74 -24.53 3.20 -1.36
N PRO A 75 -24.59 4.54 -1.28
CA PRO A 75 -24.08 5.26 -0.14
C PRO A 75 -24.75 4.81 1.15
N HIS A 76 -23.95 4.44 2.14
CA HIS A 76 -24.45 4.04 3.44
C HIS A 76 -24.20 5.13 4.49
N LYS A 77 -25.28 5.55 5.17
CA LYS A 77 -25.23 6.55 6.22
C LYS A 77 -25.32 5.86 7.58
N PRO A 78 -24.35 6.07 8.47
CA PRO A 78 -24.45 5.58 9.84
C PRO A 78 -25.65 6.19 10.55
N TYR A 79 -26.35 5.41 11.37
CA TYR A 79 -27.56 5.83 12.12
C TYR A 79 -27.30 7.07 13.02
N TRP A 80 -26.08 7.29 13.47
CA TRP A 80 -25.74 8.40 14.36
C TRP A 80 -25.42 9.72 13.61
N ILE A 81 -25.39 9.70 12.28
CA ILE A 81 -25.27 10.90 11.45
C ILE A 81 -26.66 11.40 11.07
N THR A 82 -26.98 12.60 11.51
CA THR A 82 -28.30 13.23 11.29
C THR A 82 -28.41 14.08 10.03
N ASP A 83 -27.28 14.35 9.34
CA ASP A 83 -27.27 15.08 8.08
C ASP A 83 -27.95 14.24 6.98
N ASP A 84 -28.88 14.82 6.23
CA ASP A 84 -29.66 14.08 5.21
C ASP A 84 -28.89 13.83 3.91
N ARG A 85 -27.69 14.39 3.76
CA ARG A 85 -26.87 14.17 2.58
C ARG A 85 -26.32 12.74 2.55
N PRO A 86 -26.34 12.07 1.38
CA PRO A 86 -25.70 10.78 1.24
C PRO A 86 -24.17 10.94 1.39
N ILE A 87 -23.56 10.01 2.09
CA ILE A 87 -22.10 9.97 2.30
C ILE A 87 -21.50 9.06 1.24
N LYS A 88 -20.80 9.64 0.28
CA LYS A 88 -20.17 8.90 -0.82
C LYS A 88 -18.73 8.57 -0.52
N TYR A 89 -18.29 7.42 -0.99
CA TYR A 89 -16.91 6.97 -0.91
C TYR A 89 -15.95 8.01 -1.51
N LYS A 90 -14.92 8.39 -0.76
CA LYS A 90 -13.87 9.36 -1.15
C LYS A 90 -14.37 10.76 -1.59
N GLU A 91 -15.62 11.13 -1.30
CA GLU A 91 -16.19 12.44 -1.69
C GLU A 91 -15.43 13.62 -1.06
N ASN A 92 -14.96 13.44 0.19
CA ASN A 92 -14.15 14.44 0.90
C ASN A 92 -12.84 14.79 0.21
N ARG A 93 -12.35 13.93 -0.69
CA ARG A 93 -11.13 14.20 -1.48
C ARG A 93 -11.35 15.25 -2.54
N LYS A 94 -12.59 15.44 -3.04
CA LYS A 94 -12.92 16.45 -4.05
C LYS A 94 -12.64 17.85 -3.54
N ALA A 95 -13.18 18.21 -2.38
CA ALA A 95 -12.95 19.52 -1.77
C ALA A 95 -11.46 19.83 -1.51
N LYS A 96 -10.68 18.80 -1.13
CA LYS A 96 -9.23 18.94 -0.94
C LYS A 96 -8.48 19.20 -2.25
N LYS A 97 -8.91 18.57 -3.35
CA LYS A 97 -8.31 18.80 -4.68
C LYS A 97 -8.65 20.20 -5.19
N GLU A 98 -9.90 20.63 -5.02
CA GLU A 98 -10.36 21.96 -5.41
C GLU A 98 -9.66 23.09 -4.62
N SER A 99 -9.28 22.85 -3.37
CA SER A 99 -8.52 23.80 -2.56
C SER A 99 -7.00 23.74 -2.75
N SER A 100 -6.50 22.79 -3.53
CA SER A 100 -5.08 22.66 -3.85
C SER A 100 -4.64 23.69 -4.89
N PRO A 101 -3.42 24.23 -4.81
CA PRO A 101 -2.86 25.04 -5.90
C PRO A 101 -2.63 24.21 -7.18
N ILE A 102 -2.47 22.88 -7.06
CA ILE A 102 -2.21 21.98 -8.18
C ILE A 102 -3.48 21.75 -9.01
N ASN A 103 -3.38 21.95 -10.31
CA ASN A 103 -4.42 21.54 -11.26
C ASN A 103 -4.41 20.01 -11.41
N TYR A 104 -5.34 19.35 -10.69
CA TYR A 104 -5.43 17.89 -10.69
C TYR A 104 -5.95 17.30 -12.01
N ASP A 105 -6.64 18.06 -12.84
CA ASP A 105 -7.07 17.58 -14.16
C ASP A 105 -5.84 17.42 -15.06
N ASN A 106 -4.96 18.40 -15.10
CA ASN A 106 -3.67 18.30 -15.79
C ASN A 106 -2.78 17.19 -15.21
N PHE A 107 -2.77 17.03 -13.87
CA PHE A 107 -2.03 15.94 -13.22
C PHE A 107 -2.49 14.57 -13.73
N TYR A 108 -3.80 14.32 -13.77
CA TYR A 108 -4.33 13.03 -14.22
C TYR A 108 -4.19 12.82 -15.72
N GLU A 109 -4.28 13.86 -16.53
CA GLU A 109 -4.01 13.81 -17.97
C GLU A 109 -2.57 13.35 -18.23
N LEU A 110 -1.60 14.05 -17.65
CA LEU A 110 -0.17 13.72 -17.79
C LEU A 110 0.19 12.35 -17.22
N TYR A 111 -0.41 11.99 -16.10
CA TYR A 111 -0.21 10.66 -15.54
C TYR A 111 -0.75 9.57 -16.46
N ARG A 112 -1.88 9.79 -17.13
CA ARG A 112 -2.43 8.86 -18.12
C ARG A 112 -1.50 8.73 -19.33
N ASP A 113 -0.96 9.82 -19.84
CA ASP A 113 0.02 9.80 -20.94
C ASP A 113 1.28 8.99 -20.55
N PHE A 114 1.73 9.14 -19.32
CA PHE A 114 2.81 8.32 -18.78
C PHE A 114 2.43 6.84 -18.75
N ILE A 115 1.23 6.49 -18.26
CA ILE A 115 0.73 5.10 -18.22
C ILE A 115 0.70 4.51 -19.64
N GLU A 116 0.16 5.20 -20.63
CA GLU A 116 0.13 4.71 -22.01
C GLU A 116 1.55 4.51 -22.57
N THR A 117 2.48 5.35 -22.17
CA THR A 117 3.89 5.20 -22.55
C THR A 117 4.50 3.94 -21.95
N ILE A 118 4.30 3.69 -20.63
CA ILE A 118 4.93 2.54 -19.99
C ILE A 118 4.24 1.21 -20.30
N LYS A 119 2.96 1.20 -20.68
CA LYS A 119 2.25 -0.02 -21.17
C LYS A 119 2.97 -0.69 -22.34
N THR A 120 3.70 0.06 -23.15
CA THR A 120 4.48 -0.48 -24.27
C THR A 120 5.84 -1.06 -23.86
N LYS A 121 6.20 -0.96 -22.57
CA LYS A 121 7.56 -1.21 -22.06
C LYS A 121 7.61 -2.19 -20.91
N MET A 122 6.52 -2.33 -20.17
CA MET A 122 6.46 -3.15 -18.98
C MET A 122 5.03 -3.62 -18.70
N ILE A 123 4.89 -4.55 -17.77
CA ILE A 123 3.60 -5.06 -17.34
C ILE A 123 2.86 -3.97 -16.55
N VAL A 124 1.71 -3.54 -17.06
CA VAL A 124 0.85 -2.55 -16.40
C VAL A 124 -0.56 -3.11 -16.27
N PHE A 125 -1.05 -3.16 -15.04
CA PHE A 125 -2.44 -3.44 -14.73
C PHE A 125 -3.19 -2.11 -14.60
N ASP A 126 -4.07 -1.85 -15.57
CA ASP A 126 -4.95 -0.69 -15.64
C ASP A 126 -6.34 -1.19 -16.02
N ILE A 127 -7.15 -1.50 -15.01
CA ILE A 127 -8.45 -2.16 -15.19
C ILE A 127 -9.54 -1.25 -14.67
N LYS A 128 -10.52 -0.93 -15.53
CA LYS A 128 -11.65 -0.10 -15.16
C LYS A 128 -12.43 -0.76 -14.01
N GLY A 129 -12.72 0.00 -12.99
CA GLY A 129 -13.43 -0.46 -11.80
C GLY A 129 -12.53 -0.89 -10.64
N LEU A 130 -11.23 -1.12 -10.88
CA LEU A 130 -10.28 -1.51 -9.84
C LEU A 130 -9.36 -0.33 -9.46
N GLU A 131 -9.13 -0.16 -8.17
CA GLU A 131 -8.09 0.72 -7.64
C GLU A 131 -6.75 -0.02 -7.60
N GLY A 132 -5.64 0.71 -7.48
CA GLY A 132 -4.30 0.14 -7.37
C GLY A 132 -4.19 -0.89 -6.23
N ASP A 133 -4.82 -0.61 -5.09
CA ASP A 133 -4.86 -1.50 -3.93
C ASP A 133 -5.57 -2.83 -4.24
N ASP A 134 -6.67 -2.79 -5.02
CA ASP A 134 -7.38 -3.99 -5.45
C ASP A 134 -6.49 -4.84 -6.36
N LEU A 135 -5.81 -4.20 -7.32
CA LEU A 135 -4.89 -4.86 -8.24
C LEU A 135 -3.71 -5.50 -7.51
N LEU A 136 -3.08 -4.77 -6.58
CA LEU A 136 -1.99 -5.28 -5.76
C LEU A 136 -2.43 -6.48 -4.92
N MET A 137 -3.64 -6.43 -4.34
CA MET A 137 -4.22 -7.53 -3.58
C MET A 137 -4.49 -8.75 -4.47
N LEU A 138 -5.08 -8.55 -5.66
CA LEU A 138 -5.41 -9.63 -6.58
C LEU A 138 -4.14 -10.31 -7.11
N ILE A 139 -3.11 -9.56 -7.48
CA ILE A 139 -1.79 -10.07 -7.90
C ILE A 139 -1.13 -10.81 -6.74
N SER A 140 -1.14 -10.23 -5.54
CA SER A 140 -0.61 -10.89 -4.35
C SER A 140 -1.31 -12.23 -4.09
N ASN A 141 -2.63 -12.30 -4.22
CA ASN A 141 -3.36 -13.56 -4.05
C ASN A 141 -3.01 -14.60 -5.12
N LYS A 142 -2.82 -14.21 -6.39
CA LYS A 142 -2.43 -15.11 -7.47
C LYS A 142 -1.02 -15.67 -7.28
N LEU A 143 -0.10 -14.89 -6.74
CA LEU A 143 1.32 -15.25 -6.68
C LEU A 143 1.77 -15.78 -5.32
N ASN A 144 1.05 -15.50 -4.23
CA ASN A 144 1.44 -15.91 -2.89
C ASN A 144 1.42 -17.43 -2.64
N ASP A 145 0.65 -18.19 -3.42
CA ASP A 145 0.60 -19.65 -3.29
C ASP A 145 1.82 -20.31 -3.96
N ASN A 146 2.55 -19.58 -4.80
CA ASN A 146 3.77 -20.06 -5.43
C ASN A 146 4.99 -19.74 -4.56
N LYS A 147 5.54 -20.77 -3.91
CA LYS A 147 6.73 -20.66 -3.03
C LYS A 147 8.01 -20.22 -3.75
N GLU A 148 8.03 -20.28 -5.08
CA GLU A 148 9.16 -19.85 -5.90
C GLU A 148 9.12 -18.37 -6.23
N ILE A 149 8.05 -17.66 -5.84
CA ILE A 149 7.88 -16.21 -6.06
C ILE A 149 7.89 -15.46 -4.75
N GLU A 150 8.56 -14.33 -4.75
CA GLU A 150 8.52 -13.34 -3.70
C GLU A 150 8.09 -11.99 -4.26
N LEU A 151 7.10 -11.37 -3.62
CA LEU A 151 6.58 -10.06 -3.99
C LEU A 151 7.17 -8.98 -3.11
N ILE A 152 7.59 -7.88 -3.72
CA ILE A 152 8.03 -6.66 -3.04
C ILE A 152 7.10 -5.55 -3.51
N THR A 153 6.22 -5.05 -2.65
CA THR A 153 5.26 -3.99 -3.01
C THR A 153 5.78 -2.63 -2.58
N PHE A 154 5.90 -1.71 -3.51
CA PHE A 154 6.32 -0.33 -3.26
C PHE A 154 5.12 0.59 -3.09
N CYS A 155 4.85 1.00 -1.85
CA CYS A 155 3.76 1.88 -1.48
C CYS A 155 3.97 2.46 -0.06
N THR A 156 3.25 3.53 0.30
CA THR A 156 3.20 4.03 1.70
C THR A 156 1.89 3.75 2.40
N ASP A 157 0.88 3.23 1.70
CA ASP A 157 -0.42 3.01 2.31
C ASP A 157 -0.37 1.87 3.34
N GLY A 158 -0.80 2.19 4.56
CA GLY A 158 -0.86 1.20 5.65
C GLY A 158 -1.91 0.11 5.41
N ASP A 159 -2.89 0.37 4.54
CA ASP A 159 -3.94 -0.61 4.22
C ASP A 159 -3.39 -1.81 3.46
N LEU A 160 -2.30 -1.61 2.70
CA LEU A 160 -1.58 -2.70 2.04
C LEU A 160 -0.83 -3.64 2.98
N MET A 161 -0.78 -3.36 4.29
CA MET A 161 -0.38 -4.41 5.26
C MET A 161 -1.28 -5.64 5.20
N GLN A 162 -2.54 -5.48 4.76
CA GLN A 162 -3.48 -6.58 4.59
C GLN A 162 -3.04 -7.63 3.56
N ILE A 163 -2.20 -7.25 2.59
CA ILE A 163 -1.70 -8.17 1.56
C ILE A 163 -0.36 -8.83 1.90
N VAL A 164 0.28 -8.43 3.02
CA VAL A 164 1.58 -8.98 3.41
C VAL A 164 1.41 -10.39 3.97
N LYS A 165 1.96 -11.36 3.25
CA LYS A 165 1.98 -12.79 3.58
C LYS A 165 3.42 -13.29 3.61
N ASN A 166 3.61 -14.62 3.70
CA ASN A 166 4.95 -15.22 3.82
C ASN A 166 5.87 -14.91 2.63
N ASN A 167 5.32 -14.82 1.43
CA ASN A 167 6.07 -14.58 0.20
C ASN A 167 5.92 -13.13 -0.30
N SER A 168 5.41 -12.23 0.52
CA SER A 168 5.27 -10.83 0.16
C SER A 168 5.78 -9.91 1.25
N MET A 169 6.34 -8.78 0.84
CA MET A 169 6.73 -7.70 1.72
C MET A 169 6.26 -6.37 1.17
N LEU A 170 6.02 -5.42 2.05
CA LEU A 170 5.68 -4.05 1.70
C LEU A 170 6.88 -3.16 1.98
N MET A 171 7.19 -2.30 1.05
CA MET A 171 8.27 -1.34 1.12
C MET A 171 7.66 0.05 1.23
N ARG A 172 7.72 0.64 2.42
CA ARG A 172 7.10 1.92 2.75
C ARG A 172 8.13 3.03 2.75
N ASN A 173 8.01 3.91 1.78
CA ASN A 173 8.88 5.08 1.64
C ASN A 173 8.38 6.23 2.55
N ILE A 174 8.18 5.96 3.83
CA ILE A 174 7.82 6.94 4.85
C ILE A 174 9.02 7.24 5.75
N ARG A 175 9.09 8.48 6.23
CA ARG A 175 10.07 8.85 7.26
C ARG A 175 9.35 8.95 8.59
N SER A 176 9.86 8.22 9.56
CA SER A 176 9.44 8.32 10.95
C SER A 176 10.65 8.47 11.86
N LYS A 177 10.42 8.75 13.14
CA LYS A 177 11.48 8.78 14.15
C LYS A 177 12.21 7.43 14.24
N ASP A 178 11.47 6.34 14.09
CA ASP A 178 11.98 4.98 14.20
C ASP A 178 12.47 4.41 12.85
N ALA A 179 11.98 4.96 11.73
CA ALA A 179 12.36 4.57 10.36
C ALA A 179 12.74 5.76 9.49
N PRO A 180 13.84 6.48 9.79
CA PRO A 180 14.23 7.70 9.05
C PRO A 180 14.60 7.44 7.59
N ASN A 181 14.90 6.19 7.24
CA ASN A 181 15.30 5.74 5.89
C ASN A 181 14.22 4.91 5.18
N GLY A 182 12.96 5.05 5.62
CA GLY A 182 11.86 4.20 5.18
C GLY A 182 11.84 2.86 5.91
N GLU A 183 10.83 2.05 5.67
CA GLU A 183 10.65 0.78 6.36
C GLU A 183 10.25 -0.34 5.42
N PHE A 184 10.54 -1.57 5.83
CA PHE A 184 10.03 -2.80 5.23
C PHE A 184 9.03 -3.43 6.18
N VAL A 185 7.88 -3.84 5.66
CA VAL A 185 6.86 -4.58 6.42
C VAL A 185 6.86 -6.01 5.93
N ILE A 186 7.07 -6.96 6.84
CA ILE A 186 7.17 -8.39 6.54
C ILE A 186 6.28 -9.20 7.46
N SER A 187 5.91 -10.41 7.05
CA SER A 187 5.15 -11.31 7.92
C SER A 187 5.99 -11.80 9.10
N GLN A 188 5.33 -12.22 10.18
CA GLN A 188 6.00 -12.83 11.34
C GLN A 188 6.81 -14.07 10.95
N ASN A 189 6.30 -14.88 10.01
CA ASN A 189 7.00 -16.08 9.54
C ASN A 189 8.25 -15.71 8.73
N LYS A 190 8.16 -14.70 7.86
CA LYS A 190 9.32 -14.21 7.12
C LYS A 190 10.37 -13.61 8.04
N TYR A 191 9.95 -12.90 9.07
CA TYR A 191 10.85 -12.40 10.12
C TYR A 191 11.63 -13.54 10.80
N ARG A 192 10.93 -14.60 11.20
CA ARG A 192 11.57 -15.78 11.79
C ARG A 192 12.51 -16.47 10.82
N GLU A 193 12.09 -16.65 9.56
CA GLU A 193 12.92 -17.24 8.52
C GLU A 193 14.25 -16.50 8.37
N ILE A 194 14.23 -15.18 8.34
CA ILE A 194 15.43 -14.35 8.14
C ILE A 194 16.31 -14.31 9.38
N TYR A 195 15.75 -14.12 10.55
CA TYR A 195 16.49 -13.80 11.78
C TYR A 195 16.74 -15.00 12.70
N GLU A 196 15.86 -15.99 12.75
CA GLU A 196 16.08 -17.20 13.56
C GLU A 196 17.04 -18.17 12.86
N GLN A 197 17.07 -18.18 11.52
CA GLN A 197 18.10 -18.90 10.80
C GLN A 197 19.48 -18.25 10.96
N ASP A 198 19.57 -16.94 11.12
CA ASP A 198 20.81 -16.23 11.39
C ASP A 198 21.44 -16.64 12.74
N ALA A 199 20.64 -16.82 13.75
CA ALA A 199 21.13 -17.29 15.06
C ALA A 199 21.69 -18.73 15.00
N LYS A 200 21.15 -19.57 14.10
CA LYS A 200 21.64 -20.93 13.86
C LYS A 200 22.83 -20.97 12.85
N SER A 201 22.85 -20.05 11.91
CA SER A 201 23.88 -19.99 10.83
C SER A 201 25.14 -19.26 11.24
N SER A 202 25.15 -18.50 12.33
CA SER A 202 26.40 -17.99 12.92
C SER A 202 27.35 -19.12 13.36
N LEU A 203 26.82 -20.36 13.47
CA LEU A 203 27.58 -21.59 13.74
C LEU A 203 27.97 -22.38 12.47
N LEU A 204 27.39 -22.10 11.28
CA LEU A 204 27.53 -22.93 10.09
C LEU A 204 27.76 -22.17 8.76
N GLY A 205 28.07 -20.85 8.80
CA GLY A 205 28.23 -20.04 7.60
C GLY A 205 26.90 -19.49 7.07
N SER A 206 26.87 -18.21 6.70
CA SER A 206 25.66 -17.48 6.27
C SER A 206 25.02 -18.12 5.04
N SER A 207 23.72 -18.40 5.10
CA SER A 207 22.96 -18.81 3.92
C SER A 207 22.86 -17.63 2.92
N ILE A 208 22.91 -17.93 1.62
CA ILE A 208 22.79 -16.94 0.52
C ILE A 208 21.55 -16.06 0.69
N ASN A 209 20.42 -16.60 1.20
CA ASN A 209 19.19 -15.88 1.43
C ASN A 209 19.31 -14.79 2.49
N THR A 210 20.04 -15.03 3.56
CA THR A 210 20.22 -14.05 4.65
C THR A 210 21.00 -12.84 4.16
N THR A 211 22.05 -13.06 3.38
CA THR A 211 22.85 -11.98 2.77
C THR A 211 22.00 -11.12 1.82
N PHE A 212 21.13 -11.75 1.03
CA PHE A 212 20.20 -11.03 0.16
C PHE A 212 19.31 -10.06 0.95
N TYR A 213 18.63 -10.54 1.99
CA TYR A 213 17.73 -9.69 2.78
C TYR A 213 18.48 -8.61 3.55
N ARG A 214 19.67 -8.89 4.07
CA ARG A 214 20.53 -7.88 4.70
C ARG A 214 20.84 -6.75 3.72
N ASN A 215 21.23 -7.09 2.51
CA ASN A 215 21.54 -6.10 1.47
C ASN A 215 20.30 -5.31 1.07
N LEU A 216 19.16 -5.99 0.83
CA LEU A 216 17.90 -5.34 0.50
C LEU A 216 17.46 -4.38 1.62
N PHE A 217 17.45 -4.84 2.88
CA PHE A 217 17.01 -4.02 4.01
C PHE A 217 18.00 -2.90 4.38
N SER A 218 19.27 -2.99 3.96
CA SER A 218 20.23 -1.90 4.14
C SER A 218 20.09 -0.78 3.12
N MET A 219 19.23 -0.92 2.12
CA MET A 219 18.92 0.17 1.19
C MET A 219 18.17 1.29 1.88
N SER A 220 18.57 2.54 1.65
CA SER A 220 17.74 3.69 1.96
C SER A 220 16.66 3.85 0.90
N LEU A 221 15.41 4.02 1.34
CA LEU A 221 14.29 4.30 0.43
C LEU A 221 14.19 5.79 0.03
N PHE A 222 15.09 6.64 0.56
CA PHE A 222 15.14 8.09 0.30
C PHE A 222 16.43 8.57 -0.35
N GLY A 223 17.37 7.69 -0.62
CA GLY A 223 18.66 8.05 -1.22
C GLY A 223 19.62 6.86 -1.23
N ASN A 224 20.81 7.07 -1.79
CA ASN A 224 21.75 6.00 -2.16
C ASN A 224 22.71 5.57 -1.06
N GLN A 225 22.50 6.01 0.17
CA GLN A 225 23.38 5.61 1.26
C GLN A 225 23.00 4.23 1.79
N LYS A 226 23.98 3.35 1.92
CA LYS A 226 23.81 2.12 2.70
C LYS A 226 23.51 2.50 4.15
N VAL A 227 22.49 1.93 4.72
CA VAL A 227 22.05 2.18 6.09
C VAL A 227 22.14 0.88 6.86
N GLU A 228 22.88 0.90 7.97
CA GLU A 228 22.75 -0.18 8.94
C GLU A 228 21.38 -0.06 9.60
N ARG A 229 20.46 -0.95 9.22
CA ARG A 229 19.18 -1.05 9.89
C ARG A 229 19.31 -1.94 11.11
N ASN A 230 19.09 -1.34 12.27
CA ASN A 230 18.79 -2.13 13.43
C ASN A 230 17.48 -2.91 13.18
N ILE A 231 17.46 -4.20 13.51
CA ILE A 231 16.29 -5.09 13.43
C ILE A 231 15.03 -4.46 14.03
N ASN A 232 15.19 -3.62 15.05
CA ASN A 232 14.08 -2.93 15.71
C ASN A 232 13.72 -1.58 15.07
N LYS A 233 14.41 -1.16 14.00
CA LYS A 233 14.17 0.13 13.33
C LYS A 233 14.20 -0.05 11.82
N GLY A 234 13.07 0.26 11.17
CA GLY A 234 12.93 0.16 9.72
C GLY A 234 12.51 -1.21 9.21
N ILE A 235 12.17 -2.15 10.12
CA ILE A 235 11.47 -3.40 9.80
C ILE A 235 10.28 -3.51 10.75
N GLU A 236 9.10 -3.62 10.18
CA GLU A 236 7.83 -3.75 10.88
C GLU A 236 7.23 -5.14 10.60
N ILE A 237 6.62 -5.74 11.62
CA ILE A 237 5.86 -6.97 11.45
C ILE A 237 4.44 -6.61 11.02
N ALA A 238 4.01 -7.15 9.89
CA ALA A 238 2.67 -6.94 9.37
C ALA A 238 1.60 -7.47 10.33
N THR A 239 0.53 -6.70 10.45
CA THR A 239 -0.65 -7.05 11.26
C THR A 239 -1.92 -6.94 10.40
N PRO A 240 -2.06 -7.77 9.34
CA PRO A 240 -3.14 -7.66 8.35
C PRO A 240 -4.53 -7.76 8.97
N PHE A 241 -4.76 -8.68 9.90
CA PHE A 241 -6.07 -8.85 10.54
C PHE A 241 -6.39 -7.72 11.52
N LYS A 242 -5.38 -7.18 12.21
CA LYS A 242 -5.57 -6.00 13.07
C LYS A 242 -5.96 -4.78 12.22
N VAL A 243 -5.27 -4.54 11.11
CA VAL A 243 -5.62 -3.44 10.18
C VAL A 243 -7.04 -3.62 9.66
N ALA A 244 -7.41 -4.81 9.18
CA ALA A 244 -8.75 -5.11 8.68
C ALA A 244 -9.84 -4.88 9.74
N LEU A 245 -9.64 -5.36 10.97
CA LEU A 245 -10.60 -5.19 12.07
C LEU A 245 -10.75 -3.71 12.46
N LEU A 246 -9.64 -3.00 12.66
CA LEU A 246 -9.65 -1.60 13.03
C LEU A 246 -10.35 -0.74 11.97
N LYS A 247 -10.05 -0.94 10.69
CA LYS A 247 -10.70 -0.23 9.58
C LYS A 247 -12.20 -0.52 9.49
N SER A 248 -12.60 -1.75 9.77
CA SER A 248 -14.01 -2.14 9.73
C SER A 248 -14.82 -1.52 10.88
N ILE A 249 -14.25 -1.42 12.07
CA ILE A 249 -14.94 -0.88 13.25
C ILE A 249 -14.77 0.63 13.36
N CYS A 250 -13.55 1.15 13.20
CA CYS A 250 -13.25 2.57 13.36
C CYS A 250 -13.55 3.41 12.11
N GLY A 251 -13.76 2.75 10.97
CA GLY A 251 -13.88 3.40 9.67
C GLY A 251 -12.55 3.97 9.15
N ASP A 252 -12.62 4.68 8.03
CA ASP A 252 -11.51 5.41 7.43
C ASP A 252 -11.90 6.82 7.03
N LYS A 253 -11.42 7.81 7.78
CA LYS A 253 -11.70 9.22 7.50
C LYS A 253 -11.15 9.67 6.13
N LYS A 254 -10.05 9.07 5.66
CA LYS A 254 -9.46 9.43 4.37
C LYS A 254 -10.39 9.05 3.21
N ASP A 255 -11.13 7.96 3.38
CA ASP A 255 -12.04 7.40 2.40
C ASP A 255 -13.52 7.76 2.65
N ASN A 256 -13.75 8.66 3.60
CA ASN A 256 -15.08 9.09 4.01
C ASN A 256 -15.94 7.95 4.56
N LEU A 257 -15.30 7.01 5.25
CA LEU A 257 -15.94 5.89 5.93
C LEU A 257 -15.96 6.11 7.43
N PHE A 258 -17.11 5.95 8.05
CA PHE A 258 -17.33 6.29 9.45
C PHE A 258 -17.22 5.06 10.35
N SER A 259 -16.97 5.29 11.65
CA SER A 259 -16.94 4.21 12.63
C SER A 259 -18.33 3.61 12.83
N VAL A 260 -18.39 2.33 13.21
CA VAL A 260 -19.66 1.61 13.44
C VAL A 260 -20.48 2.16 14.59
N LEU A 261 -19.85 2.85 15.52
CA LEU A 261 -20.47 3.59 16.61
C LEU A 261 -19.94 5.01 16.62
N GLY A 262 -20.77 5.96 16.99
CA GLY A 262 -20.37 7.35 17.09
C GLY A 262 -21.47 8.18 17.73
N TRP A 263 -21.15 9.41 18.10
CA TRP A 263 -22.10 10.37 18.67
C TRP A 263 -21.66 11.79 18.39
N LYS A 264 -22.61 12.69 18.36
CA LYS A 264 -22.33 14.12 18.32
C LYS A 264 -22.11 14.66 19.73
N SER A 265 -21.18 15.58 19.87
CA SER A 265 -21.04 16.34 21.10
C SER A 265 -22.30 17.19 21.35
N THR A 266 -22.59 17.43 22.61
CA THR A 266 -23.68 18.34 23.02
C THR A 266 -23.52 19.76 22.48
N THR A 267 -22.32 20.15 22.08
CA THR A 267 -22.02 21.43 21.43
C THR A 267 -22.25 21.42 19.92
N GLY A 268 -22.64 20.29 19.33
CA GLY A 268 -23.03 20.16 17.92
C GLY A 268 -21.87 20.15 16.90
N ASN A 269 -20.65 20.47 17.33
CA ASN A 269 -19.53 20.66 16.42
C ASN A 269 -18.48 19.53 16.39
N LEU A 270 -18.57 18.56 17.29
CA LEU A 270 -17.61 17.47 17.38
C LEU A 270 -18.31 16.12 17.21
N GLU A 271 -17.89 15.39 16.19
CA GLU A 271 -18.28 14.01 16.01
C GLU A 271 -17.28 13.11 16.72
N TYR A 272 -17.74 12.33 17.67
CA TYR A 272 -16.94 11.32 18.34
C TYR A 272 -16.99 10.02 17.55
N LYS A 273 -15.85 9.37 17.40
CA LYS A 273 -15.71 8.08 16.73
C LYS A 273 -15.02 7.08 17.62
N ILE A 274 -15.26 5.80 17.37
CA ILE A 274 -14.49 4.73 17.97
C ILE A 274 -13.02 4.84 17.53
N THR A 275 -12.13 4.54 18.45
CA THR A 275 -10.69 4.45 18.21
C THR A 275 -10.18 3.08 18.68
N GLU A 276 -8.97 2.73 18.30
CA GLU A 276 -8.28 1.52 18.77
C GLU A 276 -8.36 1.36 20.29
N LYS A 277 -8.20 2.42 21.08
CA LYS A 277 -8.31 2.40 22.56
C LYS A 277 -9.66 1.93 23.08
N HIS A 278 -10.76 2.21 22.36
CA HIS A 278 -12.08 1.71 22.73
C HIS A 278 -12.17 0.20 22.50
N ILE A 279 -11.57 -0.29 21.42
CA ILE A 279 -11.52 -1.72 21.11
C ILE A 279 -10.66 -2.45 22.13
N GLU A 280 -9.49 -1.93 22.47
CA GLU A 280 -8.64 -2.46 23.54
C GLU A 280 -9.41 -2.57 24.85
N LYS A 281 -10.09 -1.48 25.28
CA LYS A 281 -10.89 -1.46 26.49
C LYS A 281 -12.06 -2.46 26.48
N ALA A 282 -12.67 -2.69 25.31
CA ALA A 282 -13.72 -3.69 25.17
C ALA A 282 -13.15 -5.12 25.26
N LEU A 283 -12.02 -5.37 24.63
CA LEU A 283 -11.33 -6.67 24.69
C LEU A 283 -10.81 -7.00 26.09
N ASP A 284 -10.29 -6.02 26.82
CA ASP A 284 -9.82 -6.18 28.21
C ASP A 284 -10.94 -6.68 29.15
N ARG A 285 -12.21 -6.29 28.92
CA ARG A 285 -13.35 -6.82 29.67
C ARG A 285 -13.55 -8.32 29.49
N HIS A 286 -13.12 -8.86 28.36
CA HIS A 286 -13.10 -10.30 28.06
C HIS A 286 -11.76 -10.96 28.33
N ARG A 287 -10.81 -10.25 28.94
CA ARG A 287 -9.42 -10.71 29.21
C ARG A 287 -8.62 -11.02 27.93
N TYR A 288 -8.96 -10.39 26.82
CA TYR A 288 -8.21 -10.46 25.57
C TYR A 288 -7.35 -9.22 25.41
N LYS A 289 -6.17 -9.37 24.80
CA LYS A 289 -5.36 -8.27 24.31
C LYS A 289 -5.56 -8.09 22.81
N LEU A 290 -5.47 -6.86 22.31
CA LEU A 290 -5.57 -6.57 20.89
C LEU A 290 -4.31 -7.04 20.15
N THR A 291 -4.26 -8.33 19.84
CA THR A 291 -3.19 -8.99 19.09
C THR A 291 -3.67 -9.38 17.71
N GLU A 292 -2.73 -9.61 16.78
CA GLU A 292 -3.04 -10.08 15.43
C GLU A 292 -3.86 -11.37 15.45
N GLN A 293 -3.52 -12.32 16.30
CA GLN A 293 -4.25 -13.59 16.45
C GLN A 293 -5.69 -13.38 16.94
N ILE A 294 -5.92 -12.52 17.91
CA ILE A 294 -7.27 -12.22 18.39
C ILE A 294 -8.07 -11.49 17.31
N CYS A 295 -7.46 -10.57 16.56
CA CYS A 295 -8.12 -9.92 15.42
C CYS A 295 -8.53 -10.91 14.33
N GLN A 296 -7.68 -11.88 14.02
CA GLN A 296 -8.00 -12.98 13.11
C GLN A 296 -9.21 -13.79 13.58
N GLN A 297 -9.21 -14.20 14.87
CA GLN A 297 -10.33 -14.95 15.44
C GLN A 297 -11.65 -14.17 15.37
N ILE A 298 -11.63 -12.89 15.75
CA ILE A 298 -12.81 -12.02 15.73
C ILE A 298 -13.37 -11.87 14.31
N LEU A 299 -12.52 -11.76 13.29
CA LEU A 299 -12.95 -11.58 11.90
C LEU A 299 -13.59 -12.84 11.30
N VAL A 300 -13.29 -14.03 11.81
CA VAL A 300 -13.84 -15.31 11.33
C VAL A 300 -14.95 -15.87 12.22
N ASP A 301 -15.00 -15.47 13.50
CA ASP A 301 -15.98 -15.94 14.48
C ASP A 301 -17.06 -14.88 14.73
N LYS A 302 -18.26 -15.17 14.21
CA LYS A 302 -19.43 -14.28 14.31
C LYS A 302 -19.81 -14.02 15.77
N GLU A 303 -19.66 -14.98 16.67
CA GLU A 303 -20.02 -14.82 18.07
C GLU A 303 -19.05 -13.89 18.79
N LEU A 304 -17.74 -14.10 18.59
CA LEU A 304 -16.71 -13.21 19.13
C LEU A 304 -16.87 -11.77 18.63
N LEU A 305 -17.15 -11.59 17.33
CA LEU A 305 -17.39 -10.27 16.75
C LEU A 305 -18.65 -9.63 17.36
N THR A 306 -19.73 -10.38 17.54
CA THR A 306 -20.97 -9.89 18.17
C THR A 306 -20.73 -9.47 19.62
N ASN A 307 -20.02 -10.28 20.39
CA ASN A 307 -19.67 -9.99 21.78
C ASN A 307 -18.79 -8.74 21.90
N LEU A 308 -17.81 -8.57 21.00
CA LEU A 308 -17.02 -7.35 20.93
C LEU A 308 -17.91 -6.12 20.67
N ILE A 309 -18.82 -6.19 19.72
CA ILE A 309 -19.73 -5.06 19.39
C ILE A 309 -20.65 -4.72 20.55
N ILE A 310 -21.21 -5.72 21.23
CA ILE A 310 -22.04 -5.51 22.44
C ILE A 310 -21.22 -4.77 23.51
N THR A 311 -20.02 -5.24 23.78
CA THR A 311 -19.14 -4.62 24.79
C THR A 311 -18.70 -3.21 24.37
N LEU A 312 -18.45 -2.98 23.08
CA LEU A 312 -18.14 -1.64 22.56
C LEU A 312 -19.29 -0.65 22.76
N LYS A 313 -20.55 -1.08 22.59
CA LYS A 313 -21.71 -0.24 22.90
C LYS A 313 -21.68 0.28 24.34
N ASP A 314 -21.39 -0.61 25.28
CA ASP A 314 -21.28 -0.25 26.70
C ASP A 314 -20.07 0.66 26.98
N VAL A 315 -18.91 0.32 26.40
CA VAL A 315 -17.69 1.14 26.54
C VAL A 315 -17.88 2.55 25.99
N CYS A 316 -18.69 2.69 24.93
CA CYS A 316 -18.98 3.97 24.30
C CYS A 316 -20.22 4.68 24.90
N GLY A 317 -20.85 4.11 25.93
CA GLY A 317 -22.04 4.69 26.57
C GLY A 317 -23.30 4.66 25.68
N GLN A 318 -23.38 3.71 24.75
CA GLN A 318 -24.46 3.61 23.77
C GLN A 318 -25.18 2.24 23.81
N PRO A 319 -25.63 1.77 24.97
CA PRO A 319 -26.19 0.41 25.10
C PRO A 319 -27.49 0.20 24.30
N ASN A 320 -28.26 1.26 24.05
CA ASN A 320 -29.58 1.18 23.43
C ASN A 320 -29.59 1.11 21.90
N ILE A 321 -28.41 1.20 21.23
CA ILE A 321 -28.36 1.15 19.77
C ILE A 321 -28.65 -0.28 19.30
N PRO A 322 -29.56 -0.46 18.30
CA PRO A 322 -29.86 -1.76 17.75
C PRO A 322 -28.64 -2.42 17.11
N LEU A 323 -28.36 -3.67 17.45
CA LEU A 323 -27.26 -4.44 16.86
C LEU A 323 -27.39 -4.56 15.34
N LYS A 324 -28.63 -4.59 14.82
CA LYS A 324 -28.89 -4.65 13.38
C LYS A 324 -28.30 -3.44 12.64
N GLU A 325 -28.45 -2.24 13.18
CA GLU A 325 -27.91 -1.00 12.60
C GLU A 325 -26.38 -1.02 12.57
N ILE A 326 -25.77 -1.42 13.69
CA ILE A 326 -24.31 -1.56 13.78
C ILE A 326 -23.83 -2.64 12.80
N GLY A 327 -24.51 -3.78 12.75
CA GLY A 327 -24.16 -4.89 11.85
C GLY A 327 -24.23 -4.50 10.38
N THR A 328 -25.23 -3.72 9.98
CA THR A 328 -25.36 -3.20 8.61
C THR A 328 -24.19 -2.29 8.27
N HIS A 329 -23.84 -1.36 9.17
CA HIS A 329 -22.74 -0.45 8.96
C HIS A 329 -21.38 -1.16 8.99
N LEU A 330 -21.20 -2.13 9.89
CA LEU A 330 -19.99 -2.95 9.94
C LEU A 330 -19.81 -3.74 8.63
N LYS A 331 -20.88 -4.34 8.10
CA LYS A 331 -20.83 -5.03 6.80
C LYS A 331 -20.43 -4.08 5.68
N HIS A 332 -20.95 -2.87 5.65
CA HIS A 332 -20.55 -1.85 4.70
C HIS A 332 -19.05 -1.54 4.81
N ASN A 333 -18.55 -1.26 6.01
CA ASN A 333 -17.14 -0.98 6.23
C ASN A 333 -16.23 -2.16 5.87
N LEU A 334 -16.62 -3.40 6.20
CA LEU A 334 -15.91 -4.62 5.79
C LEU A 334 -15.78 -4.70 4.26
N THR A 335 -16.87 -4.42 3.55
CA THR A 335 -16.87 -4.44 2.08
C THR A 335 -15.94 -3.36 1.51
N MET A 336 -15.93 -2.17 2.10
CA MET A 336 -15.21 -1.00 1.57
C MET A 336 -13.71 -0.98 1.93
N ASN A 337 -13.35 -1.44 3.14
CA ASN A 337 -12.00 -1.28 3.70
C ASN A 337 -11.15 -2.55 3.69
N VAL A 338 -11.78 -3.73 3.63
CA VAL A 338 -11.02 -4.99 3.67
C VAL A 338 -10.65 -5.40 2.26
N LEU A 339 -9.35 -5.49 2.02
CA LEU A 339 -8.78 -5.96 0.76
C LEU A 339 -9.00 -7.46 0.63
N ASN A 340 -10.14 -7.84 0.05
CA ASN A 340 -10.54 -9.22 -0.14
C ASN A 340 -11.16 -9.41 -1.53
N ARG A 341 -10.69 -10.43 -2.25
CA ARG A 341 -11.25 -10.82 -3.57
C ARG A 341 -12.77 -10.99 -3.51
N GLY A 342 -13.32 -11.54 -2.43
CA GLY A 342 -14.76 -11.77 -2.26
C GLY A 342 -15.62 -10.51 -2.18
N ASN A 343 -15.02 -9.33 -1.95
CA ASN A 343 -15.71 -8.04 -1.93
C ASN A 343 -15.86 -7.43 -3.32
N ILE A 344 -15.01 -7.83 -4.27
CA ILE A 344 -14.96 -7.25 -5.61
C ILE A 344 -16.06 -7.88 -6.47
N PRO A 345 -16.88 -7.08 -7.19
CA PRO A 345 -17.90 -7.60 -8.09
C PRO A 345 -17.32 -8.49 -9.19
N LEU A 346 -18.02 -9.59 -9.50
CA LEU A 346 -17.55 -10.65 -10.42
C LEU A 346 -17.07 -10.12 -11.77
N LYS A 347 -17.79 -9.14 -12.36
CA LYS A 347 -17.42 -8.53 -13.64
C LYS A 347 -15.99 -7.98 -13.68
N TYR A 348 -15.51 -7.40 -12.57
CA TYR A 348 -14.16 -6.86 -12.48
C TYR A 348 -13.11 -7.95 -12.20
N LEU A 349 -13.51 -9.02 -11.51
CA LEU A 349 -12.66 -10.18 -11.32
C LEU A 349 -12.42 -10.94 -12.62
N GLU A 350 -13.43 -11.07 -13.46
CA GLU A 350 -13.33 -11.71 -14.79
C GLU A 350 -12.42 -10.90 -15.72
N GLU A 351 -12.54 -9.56 -15.71
CA GLU A 351 -11.65 -8.67 -16.45
C GLU A 351 -10.20 -8.78 -15.94
N PHE A 352 -10.00 -8.77 -14.61
CA PHE A 352 -8.69 -8.99 -14.03
C PHE A 352 -8.09 -10.34 -14.42
N ASP A 353 -8.84 -11.42 -14.31
CA ASP A 353 -8.37 -12.76 -14.65
C ASP A 353 -7.99 -12.88 -16.14
N THR A 354 -8.73 -12.18 -17.02
CA THR A 354 -8.41 -12.10 -18.45
C THR A 354 -7.09 -11.36 -18.68
N VAL A 355 -6.94 -10.17 -18.09
CA VAL A 355 -5.71 -9.36 -18.22
C VAL A 355 -4.51 -10.11 -17.61
N TYR A 356 -4.70 -10.72 -16.44
CA TYR A 356 -3.65 -11.49 -15.77
C TYR A 356 -3.16 -12.66 -16.66
N SER A 357 -4.07 -13.40 -17.27
CA SER A 357 -3.73 -14.52 -18.15
C SER A 357 -2.90 -14.08 -19.38
N ASN A 358 -3.13 -12.86 -19.89
CA ASN A 358 -2.33 -12.33 -20.98
C ASN A 358 -0.88 -12.04 -20.57
N PHE A 359 -0.65 -11.66 -19.32
CA PHE A 359 0.67 -11.36 -18.77
C PHE A 359 1.33 -12.54 -18.04
N GLU A 360 0.61 -13.64 -17.80
CA GLU A 360 1.08 -14.75 -16.97
C GLU A 360 2.43 -15.28 -17.42
N LYS A 361 2.58 -15.54 -18.73
CA LYS A 361 3.85 -16.00 -19.30
C LYS A 361 4.98 -14.97 -19.07
N GLU A 362 4.71 -13.69 -19.28
CA GLU A 362 5.70 -12.63 -19.09
C GLU A 362 6.08 -12.51 -17.61
N ILE A 363 5.11 -12.59 -16.71
CA ILE A 363 5.35 -12.57 -15.25
C ILE A 363 6.30 -13.72 -14.84
N PHE A 364 6.10 -14.92 -15.36
CA PHE A 364 6.84 -16.11 -14.93
C PHE A 364 8.13 -16.37 -15.72
N GLU A 365 8.18 -16.08 -17.01
CA GLU A 365 9.30 -16.49 -17.86
C GLU A 365 10.26 -15.32 -18.21
N SER A 366 9.75 -14.11 -18.30
CA SER A 366 10.57 -12.96 -18.70
C SER A 366 11.36 -12.40 -17.54
N LYS A 367 12.50 -11.81 -17.86
CA LYS A 367 13.27 -10.94 -16.96
C LYS A 367 13.18 -9.52 -17.49
N PHE A 368 12.83 -8.59 -16.62
CA PHE A 368 12.71 -7.19 -17.00
C PHE A 368 14.07 -6.60 -17.43
N ASP A 369 14.11 -5.92 -18.56
CA ASP A 369 15.31 -5.26 -19.07
C ASP A 369 15.12 -3.74 -19.11
N ILE A 370 15.97 -3.01 -18.37
CA ILE A 370 15.96 -1.54 -18.34
C ILE A 370 16.17 -0.89 -19.72
N SER A 371 16.75 -1.62 -20.67
CA SER A 371 16.97 -1.11 -22.02
C SER A 371 15.68 -0.71 -22.73
N VAL A 372 14.51 -1.25 -22.30
CA VAL A 372 13.19 -0.87 -22.81
C VAL A 372 12.86 0.61 -22.57
N PHE A 373 13.51 1.24 -21.59
CA PHE A 373 13.36 2.67 -21.31
C PHE A 373 14.30 3.57 -22.14
N LYS A 374 15.16 3.00 -23.00
CA LYS A 374 15.95 3.79 -23.95
C LYS A 374 15.01 4.61 -24.83
N GLY A 375 15.28 5.91 -24.95
CA GLY A 375 14.48 6.85 -25.73
C GLY A 375 13.33 7.52 -24.96
N MET A 376 13.07 7.17 -23.70
CA MET A 376 12.26 8.02 -22.84
C MET A 376 13.06 9.30 -22.53
N ASN A 377 12.45 10.47 -22.79
CA ASN A 377 13.09 11.74 -22.52
C ASN A 377 13.37 11.90 -21.04
N VAL A 378 14.63 11.80 -20.68
CA VAL A 378 15.13 12.11 -19.34
C VAL A 378 16.09 13.27 -19.47
N ASN A 379 15.69 14.45 -19.02
CA ASN A 379 16.58 15.60 -18.97
C ASN A 379 17.66 15.34 -17.91
N ARG A 380 18.81 14.82 -18.35
CA ARG A 380 19.95 14.48 -17.48
C ARG A 380 20.52 15.65 -16.67
N LYS A 381 20.16 16.89 -17.00
CA LYS A 381 20.70 18.10 -16.35
C LYS A 381 20.07 18.41 -14.99
N ASP A 382 18.86 17.93 -14.73
CA ASP A 382 18.08 18.34 -13.55
C ASP A 382 17.78 17.21 -12.55
N SER A 383 18.22 15.98 -12.84
CA SER A 383 17.87 14.86 -12.01
C SER A 383 18.89 14.65 -10.89
N ALA A 384 18.39 14.32 -9.71
CA ALA A 384 19.14 13.64 -8.65
C ALA A 384 19.89 12.38 -9.14
N THR A 385 19.77 12.02 -10.43
CA THR A 385 20.43 10.94 -11.15
C THR A 385 21.97 11.04 -11.09
N ASN A 386 22.53 12.25 -10.97
CA ASN A 386 23.97 12.40 -10.75
C ASN A 386 24.42 11.85 -9.36
N LEU A 387 23.53 11.79 -8.41
CA LEU A 387 23.81 11.20 -7.09
C LEU A 387 23.72 9.66 -7.11
N LEU A 388 22.89 9.08 -8.01
CA LEU A 388 22.72 7.64 -8.15
C LEU A 388 23.87 6.97 -8.93
N GLN A 389 24.39 7.62 -9.96
CA GLN A 389 25.48 7.08 -10.78
C GLN A 389 26.86 7.10 -10.08
N GLN A 390 27.03 7.95 -9.07
CA GLN A 390 28.30 8.03 -8.32
C GLN A 390 28.40 7.04 -7.15
N SER A 391 27.33 6.30 -6.83
CA SER A 391 27.27 5.46 -5.63
C SER A 391 26.91 4.00 -5.84
N ILE A 392 26.81 3.53 -7.09
CA ILE A 392 26.79 2.08 -7.34
C ILE A 392 28.24 1.60 -7.30
N PRO A 393 28.70 0.91 -6.25
CA PRO A 393 29.99 0.24 -6.30
C PRO A 393 29.90 -0.77 -7.45
N ASP A 394 30.96 -0.85 -8.23
CA ASP A 394 31.11 -1.86 -9.27
C ASP A 394 31.03 -3.25 -8.61
N ILE A 395 29.83 -3.85 -8.65
CA ILE A 395 29.49 -5.13 -8.00
C ILE A 395 30.24 -6.29 -8.69
N THR A 396 30.80 -6.05 -9.87
CA THR A 396 31.67 -7.01 -10.57
C THR A 396 32.91 -7.39 -9.75
N ASN A 397 33.37 -6.52 -8.87
CA ASN A 397 34.52 -6.81 -7.99
C ASN A 397 34.16 -7.56 -6.69
N ILE A 398 32.89 -7.74 -6.37
CA ILE A 398 32.43 -8.49 -5.17
C ILE A 398 32.17 -9.97 -5.50
N LEU A 399 31.98 -10.29 -6.78
CA LEU A 399 31.74 -11.67 -7.25
C LEU A 399 33.01 -12.45 -7.61
N ASN A 400 34.19 -11.83 -7.56
CA ASN A 400 35.48 -12.45 -7.80
C ASN A 400 36.29 -12.63 -6.49
N LEU A 401 35.64 -13.19 -5.49
CA LEU A 401 36.38 -13.78 -4.36
C LEU A 401 36.25 -15.30 -4.48
N ASP A 402 37.33 -15.90 -4.97
CA ASP A 402 37.63 -17.33 -4.92
C ASP A 402 37.45 -17.94 -3.51
#